data_fc3c96016371428c26b9526db0c24e0e
#
_entry.id   fc3c96016371428c26b9526db0c24e0e
#
_cell.length_a   1.000
_cell.length_b   1.000
_cell.length_c   1.000
_cell.angle_alpha   90.00
_cell.angle_beta   90.00
_cell.angle_gamma   90.00
#
_symmetry.space_group_name_H-M   'P 1'
#
loop_
_entity.id
_entity.type
_entity.pdbx_description
1 polymer ?
#
loop_
_entity_poly.entity_id
_entity_poly.type
_entity_poly.pdbx_seq_one_letter_code
_entity_poly.pdbx_strand_id
1 'polypeptide(L)'
;MKTPSQPRAIYYVVAIQIWEYFSFYGMRALLILYLTHQLGYTDSHAIDLYSAYASLVYVTPILGGWLADRLLGNRVAVIAGAALMTLGHIVLGLSAVSAQSLYLALAIIICGYGLFKSNISCLLGELYPAHDSRREGGFSLLYAAGNVGSILAPIACGLVAERYGWHVGFALAGIGMFAGLAIFLLGGRHFRHTRGVNAPLMRAKSLGLPHWGWLLAALLASPLFFTLLFVHDWAGYLLGLVCVAAVVLVARIMLRADAGQRRGLWQIVVLMLLGTLFWAFAQQGGSSISLFIDHFVDRRWFGWTVPTALFQSVNACAVMLGGVALAWLANGDGTGDRTLRIWCKFAFGLLLIGVGFTLMALNTRLHGPGSMGLMIAGLAVMGFAELFIDPVAMAQITRLNIPGATGVLTGIYMLATGSIANYLAGIIANQTAEDHIEGAAMQAYGRIFAQIGWGAAGCALAVIAVLGGWWLLTRRQARTVNA
;
A
#
# COMPACT_ATOMS: atom_id res chain seq x y z
N MET A 1 20.97 29.97 12.74
CA MET A 1 21.50 29.50 11.45
C MET A 1 20.32 29.24 10.52
N LYS A 2 20.32 29.81 9.28
CA LYS A 2 19.26 29.50 8.30
C LYS A 2 19.43 28.02 7.90
N THR A 3 18.40 27.21 8.09
CA THR A 3 18.38 25.84 7.59
C THR A 3 18.65 25.86 6.08
N PRO A 4 19.61 25.09 5.56
CA PRO A 4 19.94 25.11 4.15
C PRO A 4 18.71 24.68 3.32
N SER A 5 18.42 25.40 2.25
CA SER A 5 17.25 25.17 1.41
C SER A 5 17.34 23.79 0.71
N GLN A 6 16.22 23.15 0.51
CA GLN A 6 16.12 21.87 -0.23
C GLN A 6 16.58 22.02 -1.70
N PRO A 7 17.12 20.96 -2.33
CA PRO A 7 17.47 20.99 -3.75
C PRO A 7 16.23 21.32 -4.62
N ARG A 8 16.39 22.16 -5.63
CA ARG A 8 15.25 22.55 -6.50
C ARG A 8 14.56 21.37 -7.19
N ALA A 9 15.26 20.27 -7.45
CA ALA A 9 14.71 19.05 -8.02
C ALA A 9 13.60 18.43 -7.17
N ILE A 10 13.61 18.66 -5.83
CA ILE A 10 12.62 18.07 -4.92
C ILE A 10 11.19 18.50 -5.24
N TYR A 11 11.00 19.75 -5.66
CA TYR A 11 9.65 20.25 -5.98
C TYR A 11 8.98 19.43 -7.10
N TYR A 12 9.76 18.99 -8.07
CA TYR A 12 9.26 18.16 -9.18
C TYR A 12 9.01 16.73 -8.73
N VAL A 13 9.85 16.18 -7.82
CA VAL A 13 9.64 14.85 -7.24
C VAL A 13 8.41 14.84 -6.33
N VAL A 14 8.22 15.87 -5.51
CA VAL A 14 7.05 16.05 -4.65
C VAL A 14 5.78 16.21 -5.50
N ALA A 15 5.82 17.02 -6.55
CA ALA A 15 4.67 17.25 -7.43
C ALA A 15 4.22 15.94 -8.11
N ILE A 16 5.14 15.21 -8.75
CA ILE A 16 4.76 13.94 -9.41
C ILE A 16 4.28 12.89 -8.40
N GLN A 17 4.79 12.90 -7.16
CA GLN A 17 4.33 12.02 -6.08
C GLN A 17 2.89 12.33 -5.66
N ILE A 18 2.52 13.61 -5.52
CA ILE A 18 1.13 14.01 -5.23
C ILE A 18 0.20 13.46 -6.32
N TRP A 19 0.55 13.70 -7.58
CA TRP A 19 -0.28 13.30 -8.71
C TRP A 19 -0.31 11.79 -8.95
N GLU A 20 0.76 11.06 -8.65
CA GLU A 20 0.75 9.59 -8.69
C GLU A 20 -0.21 9.03 -7.64
N TYR A 21 -0.12 9.51 -6.39
CA TYR A 21 -1.05 9.07 -5.34
C TYR A 21 -2.49 9.49 -5.67
N PHE A 22 -2.68 10.69 -6.19
CA PHE A 22 -3.99 11.14 -6.66
C PHE A 22 -4.55 10.19 -7.73
N SER A 23 -3.77 9.87 -8.74
CA SER A 23 -4.17 8.96 -9.80
C SER A 23 -4.49 7.56 -9.27
N PHE A 24 -3.60 6.98 -8.49
CA PHE A 24 -3.74 5.62 -7.96
C PHE A 24 -4.91 5.49 -6.98
N TYR A 25 -4.99 6.35 -5.97
CA TYR A 25 -6.05 6.27 -4.96
C TYR A 25 -7.40 6.74 -5.49
N GLY A 26 -7.44 7.67 -6.43
CA GLY A 26 -8.67 8.08 -7.11
C GLY A 26 -9.29 6.93 -7.91
N MET A 27 -8.49 6.25 -8.72
CA MET A 27 -8.94 5.07 -9.45
C MET A 27 -9.34 3.94 -8.50
N ARG A 28 -8.52 3.66 -7.49
CA ARG A 28 -8.75 2.59 -6.52
C ARG A 28 -10.06 2.79 -5.74
N ALA A 29 -10.39 4.03 -5.37
CA ALA A 29 -11.61 4.34 -4.64
C ALA A 29 -12.89 4.13 -5.47
N LEU A 30 -12.78 4.26 -6.79
CA LEU A 30 -13.89 4.06 -7.72
C LEU A 30 -13.99 2.62 -8.20
N LEU A 31 -12.90 1.86 -8.25
CA LEU A 31 -12.80 0.61 -9.00
C LEU A 31 -13.86 -0.40 -8.56
N ILE A 32 -13.97 -0.72 -7.25
CA ILE A 32 -14.90 -1.75 -6.78
C ILE A 32 -16.35 -1.35 -7.04
N LEU A 33 -16.69 -0.06 -6.86
CA LEU A 33 -18.02 0.47 -7.11
C LEU A 33 -18.35 0.47 -8.62
N TYR A 34 -17.38 0.75 -9.48
CA TYR A 34 -17.53 0.65 -10.91
C TYR A 34 -17.81 -0.78 -11.37
N LEU A 35 -17.12 -1.77 -10.78
CA LEU A 35 -17.33 -3.18 -11.09
C LEU A 35 -18.75 -3.63 -10.75
N THR A 36 -19.27 -3.23 -9.60
CA THR A 36 -20.61 -3.63 -9.14
C THR A 36 -21.71 -2.80 -9.81
N HIS A 37 -21.62 -1.47 -9.83
CA HIS A 37 -22.69 -0.61 -10.34
C HIS A 37 -22.74 -0.49 -11.86
N GLN A 38 -21.56 -0.37 -12.52
CA GLN A 38 -21.51 -0.11 -13.95
C GLN A 38 -21.41 -1.40 -14.77
N LEU A 39 -20.59 -2.36 -14.33
CA LEU A 39 -20.39 -3.62 -15.04
C LEU A 39 -21.33 -4.72 -14.57
N GLY A 40 -22.06 -4.51 -13.45
CA GLY A 40 -23.02 -5.47 -12.92
C GLY A 40 -22.37 -6.76 -12.40
N TYR A 41 -21.10 -6.69 -11.98
CA TYR A 41 -20.43 -7.83 -11.36
C TYR A 41 -21.03 -8.12 -9.98
N THR A 42 -21.07 -9.39 -9.61
CA THR A 42 -21.38 -9.77 -8.22
C THR A 42 -20.30 -9.22 -7.29
N ASP A 43 -20.64 -8.98 -6.05
CA ASP A 43 -19.69 -8.51 -5.04
C ASP A 43 -18.46 -9.42 -4.94
N SER A 44 -18.66 -10.75 -4.97
CA SER A 44 -17.58 -11.72 -4.96
C SER A 44 -16.63 -11.55 -6.14
N HIS A 45 -17.14 -11.47 -7.38
CA HIS A 45 -16.30 -11.29 -8.55
C HIS A 45 -15.59 -9.94 -8.58
N ALA A 46 -16.25 -8.88 -8.09
CA ALA A 46 -15.65 -7.55 -7.94
C ALA A 46 -14.52 -7.54 -6.91
N ILE A 47 -14.70 -8.23 -5.77
CA ILE A 47 -13.69 -8.39 -4.73
C ILE A 47 -12.48 -9.18 -5.27
N ASP A 48 -12.70 -10.27 -6.01
CA ASP A 48 -11.64 -11.09 -6.58
C ASP A 48 -10.77 -10.28 -7.55
N LEU A 49 -11.39 -9.59 -8.50
CA LEU A 49 -10.67 -8.76 -9.45
C LEU A 49 -9.92 -7.59 -8.77
N TYR A 50 -10.59 -6.91 -7.84
CA TYR A 50 -9.99 -5.83 -7.07
C TYR A 50 -8.76 -6.30 -6.29
N SER A 51 -8.87 -7.42 -5.58
CA SER A 51 -7.78 -7.97 -4.75
C SER A 51 -6.63 -8.49 -5.61
N ALA A 52 -6.94 -9.13 -6.74
CA ALA A 52 -5.93 -9.56 -7.71
C ALA A 52 -5.14 -8.36 -8.24
N TYR A 53 -5.84 -7.30 -8.68
CA TYR A 53 -5.22 -6.06 -9.10
C TYR A 53 -4.36 -5.44 -7.99
N ALA A 54 -4.94 -5.23 -6.80
CA ALA A 54 -4.27 -4.61 -5.66
C ALA A 54 -3.05 -5.41 -5.18
N SER A 55 -3.07 -6.74 -5.35
CA SER A 55 -1.94 -7.59 -5.01
C SER A 55 -0.82 -7.51 -6.05
N LEU A 56 -1.17 -7.63 -7.34
CA LEU A 56 -0.20 -7.65 -8.43
C LEU A 56 0.55 -6.33 -8.59
N VAL A 57 -0.11 -5.20 -8.31
CA VAL A 57 0.50 -3.88 -8.38
C VAL A 57 1.69 -3.72 -7.42
N TYR A 58 1.72 -4.46 -6.30
CA TYR A 58 2.83 -4.44 -5.34
C TYR A 58 3.93 -5.48 -5.62
N VAL A 59 3.72 -6.41 -6.55
CA VAL A 59 4.77 -7.35 -7.01
C VAL A 59 5.72 -6.66 -7.98
N THR A 60 5.19 -5.88 -8.91
CA THR A 60 5.94 -5.33 -10.05
C THR A 60 7.05 -4.33 -9.71
N PRO A 61 7.01 -3.57 -8.58
CA PRO A 61 8.13 -2.69 -8.19
C PRO A 61 9.47 -3.40 -7.99
N ILE A 62 9.46 -4.70 -7.68
CA ILE A 62 10.68 -5.49 -7.56
C ILE A 62 11.40 -5.57 -8.92
N LEU A 63 10.64 -5.88 -9.97
CA LEU A 63 11.16 -5.95 -11.34
C LEU A 63 11.53 -4.56 -11.87
N GLY A 64 10.67 -3.55 -11.59
CA GLY A 64 10.92 -2.17 -12.01
C GLY A 64 12.17 -1.56 -11.38
N GLY A 65 12.42 -1.83 -10.11
CA GLY A 65 13.65 -1.44 -9.42
C GLY A 65 14.88 -2.11 -10.03
N TRP A 66 14.83 -3.41 -10.26
CA TRP A 66 15.93 -4.15 -10.91
C TRP A 66 16.25 -3.62 -12.31
N LEU A 67 15.23 -3.31 -13.12
CA LEU A 67 15.38 -2.71 -14.45
C LEU A 67 16.03 -1.32 -14.39
N ALA A 68 15.59 -0.50 -13.43
CA ALA A 68 16.16 0.83 -13.22
C ALA A 68 17.62 0.76 -12.79
N ASP A 69 17.95 -0.11 -11.85
CA ASP A 69 19.32 -0.24 -11.33
C ASP A 69 20.32 -0.73 -12.41
N ARG A 70 19.89 -1.59 -13.33
CA ARG A 70 20.77 -2.17 -14.32
C ARG A 70 20.77 -1.44 -15.67
N LEU A 71 19.59 -1.02 -16.14
CA LEU A 71 19.42 -0.59 -17.53
C LEU A 71 19.02 0.87 -17.68
N LEU A 72 17.94 1.29 -16.99
CA LEU A 72 17.24 2.54 -17.29
C LEU A 72 17.75 3.75 -16.50
N GLY A 73 18.24 3.54 -15.27
CA GLY A 73 18.36 4.60 -14.28
C GLY A 73 16.98 5.03 -13.72
N ASN A 74 17.00 5.54 -12.48
CA ASN A 74 15.77 5.84 -11.74
C ASN A 74 14.89 6.89 -12.44
N ARG A 75 15.49 7.93 -13.02
CA ARG A 75 14.76 8.99 -13.71
C ARG A 75 13.95 8.47 -14.91
N VAL A 76 14.57 7.66 -15.78
CA VAL A 76 13.90 7.12 -16.97
C VAL A 76 12.83 6.12 -16.59
N ALA A 77 13.08 5.30 -15.56
CA ALA A 77 12.09 4.37 -15.03
C ALA A 77 10.85 5.11 -14.50
N VAL A 78 11.02 6.21 -13.75
CA VAL A 78 9.92 7.06 -13.27
C VAL A 78 9.13 7.66 -14.44
N ILE A 79 9.79 8.19 -15.47
CA ILE A 79 9.12 8.76 -16.66
C ILE A 79 8.33 7.67 -17.39
N ALA A 80 8.94 6.52 -17.67
CA ALA A 80 8.29 5.41 -18.35
C ALA A 80 7.11 4.86 -17.56
N GLY A 81 7.27 4.71 -16.23
CA GLY A 81 6.20 4.29 -15.33
C GLY A 81 5.03 5.26 -15.33
N ALA A 82 5.29 6.56 -15.20
CA ALA A 82 4.27 7.60 -15.24
C ALA A 82 3.54 7.65 -16.60
N ALA A 83 4.26 7.47 -17.70
CA ALA A 83 3.67 7.44 -19.05
C ALA A 83 2.75 6.21 -19.22
N LEU A 84 3.18 5.03 -18.76
CA LEU A 84 2.35 3.82 -18.78
C LEU A 84 1.11 3.97 -17.90
N MET A 85 1.25 4.50 -16.68
CA MET A 85 0.10 4.76 -15.80
C MET A 85 -0.89 5.74 -16.46
N THR A 86 -0.40 6.81 -17.07
CA THR A 86 -1.24 7.75 -17.83
C THR A 86 -1.99 7.04 -18.97
N LEU A 87 -1.28 6.21 -19.75
CA LEU A 87 -1.89 5.42 -20.81
C LEU A 87 -2.95 4.45 -20.26
N GLY A 88 -2.65 3.75 -19.17
CA GLY A 88 -3.59 2.85 -18.52
C GLY A 88 -4.87 3.57 -18.08
N HIS A 89 -4.76 4.78 -17.51
CA HIS A 89 -5.93 5.59 -17.14
C HIS A 89 -6.72 6.09 -18.36
N ILE A 90 -6.05 6.42 -19.48
CA ILE A 90 -6.74 6.75 -20.72
C ILE A 90 -7.55 5.54 -21.21
N VAL A 91 -6.93 4.35 -21.25
CA VAL A 91 -7.63 3.12 -21.65
C VAL A 91 -8.79 2.83 -20.70
N LEU A 92 -8.60 3.04 -19.38
CA LEU A 92 -9.66 2.87 -18.37
C LEU A 92 -10.81 3.86 -18.57
N GLY A 93 -10.51 5.11 -18.86
CA GLY A 93 -11.53 6.14 -19.17
C GLY A 93 -12.32 5.84 -20.46
N LEU A 94 -11.71 5.11 -21.40
CA LEU A 94 -12.34 4.66 -22.65
C LEU A 94 -12.99 3.26 -22.54
N SER A 95 -12.86 2.57 -21.41
CA SER A 95 -13.24 1.16 -21.24
C SER A 95 -14.76 0.90 -21.14
N ALA A 96 -15.60 1.89 -21.45
CA ALA A 96 -17.06 1.71 -21.52
C ALA A 96 -17.52 0.57 -22.44
N VAL A 97 -16.61 -0.03 -23.22
CA VAL A 97 -16.93 -0.90 -24.34
C VAL A 97 -16.82 -2.40 -24.00
N SER A 98 -15.92 -2.80 -23.10
CA SER A 98 -15.78 -4.24 -22.76
C SER A 98 -14.96 -4.48 -21.47
N ALA A 99 -15.24 -5.61 -20.78
CA ALA A 99 -14.45 -6.09 -19.64
C ALA A 99 -12.96 -6.31 -19.99
N GLN A 100 -12.66 -6.70 -21.21
CA GLN A 100 -11.29 -6.93 -21.69
C GLN A 100 -10.48 -5.64 -21.72
N SER A 101 -11.09 -4.50 -22.08
CA SER A 101 -10.42 -3.19 -22.04
C SER A 101 -10.12 -2.74 -20.61
N LEU A 102 -10.98 -3.08 -19.65
CA LEU A 102 -10.71 -2.88 -18.23
C LEU A 102 -9.49 -3.67 -17.77
N TYR A 103 -9.44 -4.97 -18.06
CA TYR A 103 -8.31 -5.83 -17.67
C TYR A 103 -6.99 -5.34 -18.27
N LEU A 104 -7.02 -4.92 -19.54
CA LEU A 104 -5.85 -4.34 -20.20
C LEU A 104 -5.43 -3.01 -19.55
N ALA A 105 -6.38 -2.14 -19.20
CA ALA A 105 -6.10 -0.88 -18.51
C ALA A 105 -5.42 -1.13 -17.16
N LEU A 106 -5.98 -2.02 -16.33
CA LEU A 106 -5.40 -2.41 -15.04
C LEU A 106 -4.00 -3.01 -15.21
N ALA A 107 -3.81 -3.86 -16.22
CA ALA A 107 -2.52 -4.47 -16.54
C ALA A 107 -1.45 -3.42 -16.93
N ILE A 108 -1.80 -2.44 -17.73
CA ILE A 108 -0.90 -1.33 -18.09
C ILE A 108 -0.54 -0.50 -16.85
N ILE A 109 -1.51 -0.22 -15.97
CA ILE A 109 -1.29 0.50 -14.71
C ILE A 109 -0.32 -0.28 -13.81
N ILE A 110 -0.51 -1.61 -13.67
CA ILE A 110 0.40 -2.48 -12.90
C ILE A 110 1.84 -2.36 -13.40
N CYS A 111 2.05 -2.42 -14.72
CA CYS A 111 3.38 -2.29 -15.32
C CYS A 111 3.99 -0.90 -15.07
N GLY A 112 3.18 0.14 -15.21
CA GLY A 112 3.60 1.53 -14.95
C GLY A 112 3.95 1.77 -13.49
N TYR A 113 3.12 1.31 -12.57
CA TYR A 113 3.35 1.42 -11.14
C TYR A 113 4.64 0.70 -10.72
N GLY A 114 4.90 -0.48 -11.31
CA GLY A 114 6.14 -1.22 -11.08
C GLY A 114 7.40 -0.43 -11.42
N LEU A 115 7.40 0.27 -12.55
CA LEU A 115 8.53 1.12 -12.94
C LEU A 115 8.61 2.42 -12.13
N PHE A 116 7.50 2.90 -11.59
CA PHE A 116 7.45 4.19 -10.89
C PHE A 116 7.80 4.06 -9.40
N LYS A 117 7.13 3.16 -8.68
CA LYS A 117 6.97 3.22 -7.21
C LYS A 117 8.27 3.13 -6.41
N SER A 118 9.12 2.17 -6.70
CA SER A 118 10.42 2.03 -6.03
C SER A 118 11.38 3.12 -6.49
N ASN A 119 11.33 3.47 -7.76
CA ASN A 119 12.34 4.30 -8.41
C ASN A 119 12.21 5.79 -8.08
N ILE A 120 11.02 6.28 -7.73
CA ILE A 120 10.84 7.67 -7.30
C ILE A 120 11.55 7.96 -5.96
N SER A 121 11.52 7.01 -5.04
CA SER A 121 12.23 7.12 -3.75
C SER A 121 13.75 6.99 -3.95
N CYS A 122 14.19 6.10 -4.84
CA CYS A 122 15.61 5.98 -5.20
C CYS A 122 16.12 7.26 -5.88
N LEU A 123 15.33 7.82 -6.80
CA LEU A 123 15.65 9.08 -7.47
C LEU A 123 15.76 10.24 -6.49
N LEU A 124 14.85 10.32 -5.50
CA LEU A 124 14.96 11.30 -4.42
C LEU A 124 16.28 11.13 -3.64
N GLY A 125 16.65 9.88 -3.34
CA GLY A 125 17.91 9.57 -2.67
C GLY A 125 19.15 10.06 -3.43
N GLU A 126 19.12 10.01 -4.76
CA GLU A 126 20.21 10.48 -5.64
C GLU A 126 20.39 12.01 -5.63
N LEU A 127 19.41 12.78 -5.16
CA LEU A 127 19.49 14.24 -5.09
C LEU A 127 20.35 14.74 -3.92
N TYR A 128 20.72 13.86 -3.00
CA TYR A 128 21.46 14.20 -1.79
C TYR A 128 22.78 13.42 -1.70
N PRO A 129 23.88 14.09 -1.31
CA PRO A 129 25.08 13.40 -0.85
C PRO A 129 24.80 12.44 0.31
N ALA A 130 25.64 11.44 0.52
CA ALA A 130 25.40 10.37 1.51
C ALA A 130 25.18 10.87 2.96
N HIS A 131 25.76 11.99 3.34
CA HIS A 131 25.69 12.57 4.70
C HIS A 131 24.95 13.94 4.76
N ASP A 132 24.13 14.23 3.75
CA ASP A 132 23.36 15.48 3.72
C ASP A 132 22.24 15.45 4.74
N SER A 133 22.27 16.36 5.72
CA SER A 133 21.25 16.48 6.78
C SER A 133 19.85 16.82 6.25
N ARG A 134 19.73 17.36 5.03
CA ARG A 134 18.45 17.69 4.39
C ARG A 134 17.73 16.45 3.85
N ARG A 135 18.44 15.34 3.68
CA ARG A 135 17.91 14.11 3.06
C ARG A 135 16.66 13.58 3.78
N GLU A 136 16.70 13.54 5.11
CA GLU A 136 15.56 13.10 5.93
C GLU A 136 14.33 14.00 5.73
N GLY A 137 14.52 15.32 5.72
CA GLY A 137 13.46 16.27 5.39
C GLY A 137 12.90 16.08 3.99
N GLY A 138 13.73 15.72 3.00
CA GLY A 138 13.29 15.38 1.64
C GLY A 138 12.37 14.16 1.58
N PHE A 139 12.70 13.08 2.29
CA PHE A 139 11.83 11.89 2.38
C PHE A 139 10.54 12.19 3.15
N SER A 140 10.59 13.03 4.19
CA SER A 140 9.39 13.48 4.92
C SER A 140 8.44 14.26 4.00
N LEU A 141 8.98 15.14 3.14
CA LEU A 141 8.18 15.85 2.13
C LEU A 141 7.56 14.90 1.12
N LEU A 142 8.31 13.89 0.65
CA LEU A 142 7.79 12.87 -0.27
C LEU A 142 6.63 12.08 0.35
N TYR A 143 6.76 11.72 1.62
CA TYR A 143 5.71 11.02 2.36
C TYR A 143 4.46 11.89 2.54
N ALA A 144 4.64 13.15 2.95
CA ALA A 144 3.54 14.09 3.08
C ALA A 144 2.82 14.35 1.75
N ALA A 145 3.58 14.43 0.65
CA ALA A 145 3.05 14.57 -0.70
C ALA A 145 2.11 13.40 -1.07
N GLY A 146 2.52 12.17 -0.77
CA GLY A 146 1.68 10.99 -0.97
C GLY A 146 0.35 11.11 -0.21
N ASN A 147 0.40 11.47 1.08
CA ASN A 147 -0.82 11.62 1.89
C ASN A 147 -1.75 12.71 1.35
N VAL A 148 -1.22 13.84 0.89
CA VAL A 148 -2.04 14.88 0.24
C VAL A 148 -2.77 14.31 -0.98
N GLY A 149 -2.05 13.59 -1.85
CA GLY A 149 -2.65 12.93 -3.02
C GLY A 149 -3.74 11.94 -2.63
N SER A 150 -3.49 11.06 -1.65
CA SER A 150 -4.44 10.03 -1.20
C SER A 150 -5.68 10.60 -0.51
N ILE A 151 -5.60 11.79 0.10
CA ILE A 151 -6.77 12.48 0.68
C ILE A 151 -7.61 13.13 -0.42
N LEU A 152 -6.98 13.86 -1.32
CA LEU A 152 -7.70 14.64 -2.34
C LEU A 152 -8.32 13.75 -3.41
N ALA A 153 -7.71 12.62 -3.72
CA ALA A 153 -8.11 11.77 -4.84
C ALA A 153 -9.51 11.16 -4.70
N PRO A 154 -9.85 10.44 -3.61
CA PRO A 154 -11.18 9.87 -3.46
C PRO A 154 -12.27 10.96 -3.41
N ILE A 155 -11.96 12.14 -2.85
CA ILE A 155 -12.87 13.27 -2.79
C ILE A 155 -13.14 13.79 -4.22
N ALA A 156 -12.10 14.18 -4.94
CA ALA A 156 -12.26 14.78 -6.26
C ALA A 156 -12.83 13.78 -7.28
N CYS A 157 -12.24 12.58 -7.38
CA CYS A 157 -12.68 11.56 -8.32
C CYS A 157 -14.08 11.03 -7.97
N GLY A 158 -14.39 10.86 -6.66
CA GLY A 158 -15.70 10.42 -6.20
C GLY A 158 -16.81 11.42 -6.53
N LEU A 159 -16.61 12.70 -6.22
CA LEU A 159 -17.57 13.77 -6.56
C LEU A 159 -17.80 13.88 -8.06
N VAL A 160 -16.73 13.81 -8.85
CA VAL A 160 -16.81 13.88 -10.30
C VAL A 160 -17.50 12.64 -10.88
N ALA A 161 -17.21 11.45 -10.36
CA ALA A 161 -17.85 10.21 -10.80
C ALA A 161 -19.35 10.22 -10.51
N GLU A 162 -19.77 10.70 -9.33
CA GLU A 162 -21.18 10.80 -8.96
C GLU A 162 -21.95 11.75 -9.88
N ARG A 163 -21.36 12.89 -10.23
CA ARG A 163 -22.04 13.94 -11.00
C ARG A 163 -21.98 13.73 -12.52
N TYR A 164 -20.86 13.20 -13.02
CA TYR A 164 -20.58 13.13 -14.46
C TYR A 164 -20.35 11.71 -14.98
N GLY A 165 -20.44 10.70 -14.09
CA GLY A 165 -20.25 9.29 -14.41
C GLY A 165 -18.83 8.78 -14.17
N TRP A 166 -18.71 7.46 -14.06
CA TRP A 166 -17.50 6.73 -13.69
C TRP A 166 -16.30 7.04 -14.58
N HIS A 167 -16.52 7.12 -15.91
CA HIS A 167 -15.45 7.36 -16.88
C HIS A 167 -14.80 8.73 -16.70
N VAL A 168 -15.58 9.75 -16.32
CA VAL A 168 -15.06 11.09 -16.06
C VAL A 168 -14.25 11.09 -14.75
N GLY A 169 -14.70 10.35 -13.73
CA GLY A 169 -13.94 10.13 -12.50
C GLY A 169 -12.57 9.47 -12.74
N PHE A 170 -12.52 8.43 -13.57
CA PHE A 170 -11.26 7.78 -13.98
C PHE A 170 -10.40 8.69 -14.87
N ALA A 171 -11.01 9.44 -15.78
CA ALA A 171 -10.30 10.41 -16.61
C ALA A 171 -9.62 11.50 -15.76
N LEU A 172 -10.28 11.97 -14.69
CA LEU A 172 -9.68 12.93 -13.76
C LEU A 172 -8.41 12.35 -13.09
N ALA A 173 -8.44 11.08 -12.67
CA ALA A 173 -7.26 10.40 -12.15
C ALA A 173 -6.12 10.35 -13.20
N GLY A 174 -6.46 10.06 -14.46
CA GLY A 174 -5.52 10.07 -15.60
C GLY A 174 -4.95 11.44 -15.91
N ILE A 175 -5.78 12.48 -15.89
CA ILE A 175 -5.36 13.89 -16.07
C ILE A 175 -4.38 14.26 -14.95
N GLY A 176 -4.63 13.85 -13.70
CA GLY A 176 -3.71 14.05 -12.59
C GLY A 176 -2.33 13.41 -12.87
N MET A 177 -2.31 12.15 -13.32
CA MET A 177 -1.05 11.47 -13.64
C MET A 177 -0.30 12.15 -14.78
N PHE A 178 -1.01 12.56 -15.83
CA PHE A 178 -0.43 13.30 -16.94
C PHE A 178 0.15 14.65 -16.50
N ALA A 179 -0.57 15.40 -15.66
CA ALA A 179 -0.09 16.67 -15.10
C ALA A 179 1.19 16.47 -14.27
N GLY A 180 1.23 15.44 -13.43
CA GLY A 180 2.43 15.08 -12.67
C GLY A 180 3.61 14.75 -13.57
N LEU A 181 3.40 13.97 -14.64
CA LEU A 181 4.42 13.65 -15.63
C LEU A 181 4.91 14.92 -16.36
N ALA A 182 4.00 15.77 -16.81
CA ALA A 182 4.35 17.01 -17.49
C ALA A 182 5.20 17.94 -16.59
N ILE A 183 4.79 18.14 -15.34
CA ILE A 183 5.57 18.91 -14.35
C ILE A 183 6.96 18.32 -14.16
N PHE A 184 7.05 16.99 -14.03
CA PHE A 184 8.33 16.30 -13.83
C PHE A 184 9.26 16.46 -15.03
N LEU A 185 8.73 16.37 -16.26
CA LEU A 185 9.49 16.58 -17.49
C LEU A 185 10.02 18.01 -17.61
N LEU A 186 9.23 19.03 -17.23
CA LEU A 186 9.66 20.42 -17.17
C LEU A 186 10.86 20.63 -16.21
N GLY A 187 10.92 19.82 -15.14
CA GLY A 187 12.03 19.79 -14.19
C GLY A 187 13.32 19.13 -14.71
N GLY A 188 13.30 18.62 -15.92
CA GLY A 188 14.36 17.74 -16.47
C GLY A 188 15.79 18.23 -16.33
N ARG A 189 16.01 19.56 -16.37
CA ARG A 189 17.35 20.19 -16.19
C ARG A 189 17.95 19.98 -14.80
N HIS A 190 17.11 19.78 -13.76
CA HIS A 190 17.53 19.64 -12.37
C HIS A 190 18.00 18.21 -12.05
N PHE A 191 17.76 17.24 -12.94
CA PHE A 191 18.09 15.83 -12.78
C PHE A 191 19.32 15.39 -13.61
N ARG A 192 20.13 16.33 -14.10
CA ARG A 192 21.28 16.02 -14.97
C ARG A 192 22.37 15.19 -14.27
N HIS A 193 22.44 15.26 -12.94
CA HIS A 193 23.43 14.55 -12.12
C HIS A 193 22.94 13.18 -11.63
N THR A 194 21.68 12.82 -11.89
CA THR A 194 21.15 11.52 -11.53
C THR A 194 21.61 10.46 -12.52
N ARG A 195 21.62 9.20 -12.05
CA ARG A 195 22.04 8.08 -12.85
C ARG A 195 21.19 7.95 -14.13
N GLY A 196 21.83 7.96 -15.27
CA GLY A 196 21.20 7.83 -16.58
C GLY A 196 21.12 6.38 -17.07
N VAL A 197 20.63 6.23 -18.31
CA VAL A 197 20.57 4.95 -19.02
C VAL A 197 21.97 4.37 -19.19
N ASN A 198 22.13 3.08 -18.92
CA ASN A 198 23.36 2.34 -19.20
C ASN A 198 23.45 2.03 -20.70
N ALA A 199 23.86 3.02 -21.50
CA ALA A 199 23.88 2.93 -22.95
C ALA A 199 24.73 1.76 -23.50
N PRO A 200 25.91 1.44 -22.95
CA PRO A 200 26.67 0.26 -23.38
C PRO A 200 25.89 -1.04 -23.20
N LEU A 201 25.28 -1.23 -22.00
CA LEU A 201 24.52 -2.43 -21.71
C LEU A 201 23.23 -2.50 -22.54
N MET A 202 22.55 -1.37 -22.76
CA MET A 202 21.34 -1.30 -23.59
C MET A 202 21.59 -1.72 -25.06
N ARG A 203 22.79 -1.44 -25.58
CA ARG A 203 23.18 -1.83 -26.93
C ARG A 203 23.78 -3.23 -27.03
N ALA A 204 24.22 -3.80 -25.90
CA ALA A 204 24.68 -5.16 -25.83
C ALA A 204 23.61 -6.14 -26.34
N LYS A 205 24.03 -7.15 -27.10
CA LYS A 205 23.10 -8.13 -27.68
C LYS A 205 23.08 -9.41 -26.85
N SER A 206 21.89 -9.97 -26.71
CA SER A 206 21.65 -11.29 -26.14
C SER A 206 20.61 -12.00 -27.01
N LEU A 207 20.84 -13.25 -27.36
CA LEU A 207 19.96 -14.03 -28.26
C LEU A 207 19.61 -13.29 -29.57
N GLY A 208 20.57 -12.59 -30.15
CA GLY A 208 20.42 -11.91 -31.44
C GLY A 208 19.82 -10.50 -31.38
N LEU A 209 19.15 -10.11 -30.28
CA LEU A 209 18.53 -8.80 -30.09
C LEU A 209 19.32 -7.95 -29.09
N PRO A 210 19.36 -6.61 -29.28
CA PRO A 210 19.92 -5.70 -28.29
C PRO A 210 18.99 -5.65 -27.04
N HIS A 211 19.56 -5.37 -25.86
CA HIS A 211 18.79 -5.36 -24.61
C HIS A 211 17.63 -4.34 -24.63
N TRP A 212 17.77 -3.21 -25.36
CA TRP A 212 16.61 -2.31 -25.54
C TRP A 212 15.45 -2.96 -26.30
N GLY A 213 15.76 -3.86 -27.26
CA GLY A 213 14.73 -4.62 -27.99
C GLY A 213 14.01 -5.62 -27.08
N TRP A 214 14.74 -6.33 -26.20
CA TRP A 214 14.15 -7.19 -25.18
C TRP A 214 13.31 -6.42 -24.17
N LEU A 215 13.79 -5.23 -23.75
CA LEU A 215 13.03 -4.36 -22.87
C LEU A 215 11.71 -3.92 -23.51
N LEU A 216 11.74 -3.50 -24.78
CA LEU A 216 10.54 -3.10 -25.51
C LEU A 216 9.57 -4.30 -25.64
N ALA A 217 10.07 -5.47 -26.00
CA ALA A 217 9.28 -6.69 -26.08
C ALA A 217 8.65 -7.03 -24.72
N ALA A 218 9.41 -6.94 -23.63
CA ALA A 218 8.89 -7.16 -22.29
C ALA A 218 7.82 -6.12 -21.87
N LEU A 219 8.02 -4.84 -22.20
CA LEU A 219 7.03 -3.78 -21.92
C LEU A 219 5.74 -3.95 -22.73
N LEU A 220 5.80 -4.51 -23.92
CA LEU A 220 4.62 -4.80 -24.74
C LEU A 220 3.94 -6.11 -24.31
N ALA A 221 4.72 -7.12 -23.93
CA ALA A 221 4.18 -8.44 -23.53
C ALA A 221 3.61 -8.45 -22.10
N SER A 222 4.17 -7.65 -21.17
CA SER A 222 3.76 -7.68 -19.78
C SER A 222 2.28 -7.27 -19.54
N PRO A 223 1.70 -6.25 -20.21
CA PRO A 223 0.27 -5.98 -20.07
C PRO A 223 -0.61 -7.13 -20.55
N LEU A 224 -0.22 -7.81 -21.64
CA LEU A 224 -0.94 -8.98 -22.13
C LEU A 224 -0.86 -10.14 -21.13
N PHE A 225 0.31 -10.36 -20.54
CA PHE A 225 0.49 -11.36 -19.48
C PHE A 225 -0.42 -11.10 -18.27
N PHE A 226 -0.44 -9.88 -17.76
CA PHE A 226 -1.32 -9.53 -16.63
C PHE A 226 -2.80 -9.58 -17.01
N THR A 227 -3.16 -9.21 -18.24
CA THR A 227 -4.54 -9.38 -18.75
C THR A 227 -4.96 -10.85 -18.74
N LEU A 228 -4.08 -11.76 -19.16
CA LEU A 228 -4.34 -13.20 -19.12
C LEU A 228 -4.49 -13.73 -17.69
N LEU A 229 -3.74 -13.18 -16.73
CA LEU A 229 -3.89 -13.53 -15.30
C LEU A 229 -5.28 -13.18 -14.78
N PHE A 230 -5.86 -12.04 -15.21
CA PHE A 230 -7.21 -11.64 -14.82
C PHE A 230 -8.28 -12.49 -15.51
N VAL A 231 -8.14 -12.74 -16.82
CA VAL A 231 -9.11 -13.53 -17.61
C VAL A 231 -9.23 -14.96 -17.09
N HIS A 232 -8.15 -15.55 -16.59
CA HIS A 232 -8.10 -16.95 -16.16
C HIS A 232 -8.04 -17.13 -14.63
N ASP A 233 -8.17 -16.06 -13.85
CA ASP A 233 -8.06 -16.05 -12.38
C ASP A 233 -6.75 -16.67 -11.85
N TRP A 234 -5.66 -16.53 -12.62
CA TRP A 234 -4.36 -17.11 -12.29
C TRP A 234 -3.49 -16.24 -11.37
N ALA A 235 -3.99 -15.09 -10.95
CA ALA A 235 -3.25 -14.18 -10.06
C ALA A 235 -2.78 -14.86 -8.77
N GLY A 236 -3.63 -15.71 -8.17
CA GLY A 236 -3.30 -16.47 -6.96
C GLY A 236 -2.12 -17.43 -7.14
N TYR A 237 -1.98 -18.08 -8.28
CA TYR A 237 -0.84 -18.98 -8.56
C TYR A 237 0.47 -18.20 -8.65
N LEU A 238 0.48 -17.05 -9.32
CA LEU A 238 1.65 -16.17 -9.38
C LEU A 238 2.04 -15.67 -7.99
N LEU A 239 1.06 -15.24 -7.18
CA LEU A 239 1.29 -14.80 -5.82
C LEU A 239 1.83 -15.91 -4.94
N GLY A 240 1.30 -17.13 -5.07
CA GLY A 240 1.83 -18.32 -4.38
C GLY A 240 3.30 -18.58 -4.71
N LEU A 241 3.67 -18.49 -5.99
CA LEU A 241 5.07 -18.63 -6.42
C LEU A 241 5.97 -17.54 -5.81
N VAL A 242 5.50 -16.31 -5.80
CA VAL A 242 6.23 -15.17 -5.21
C VAL A 242 6.38 -15.34 -3.70
N CYS A 243 5.35 -15.85 -2.99
CA CYS A 243 5.43 -16.19 -1.57
C CYS A 243 6.49 -17.26 -1.30
N VAL A 244 6.50 -18.34 -2.07
CA VAL A 244 7.51 -19.41 -1.95
C VAL A 244 8.91 -18.85 -2.16
N ALA A 245 9.11 -18.02 -3.19
CA ALA A 245 10.39 -17.38 -3.43
C ALA A 245 10.84 -16.49 -2.26
N ALA A 246 9.92 -15.70 -1.67
CA ALA A 246 10.20 -14.87 -0.50
C ALA A 246 10.61 -15.71 0.72
N VAL A 247 9.89 -16.80 1.00
CA VAL A 247 10.22 -17.73 2.10
C VAL A 247 11.59 -18.35 1.88
N VAL A 248 11.91 -18.82 0.66
CA VAL A 248 13.21 -19.38 0.32
C VAL A 248 14.34 -18.36 0.51
N LEU A 249 14.11 -17.09 0.13
CA LEU A 249 15.09 -16.02 0.32
C LEU A 249 15.35 -15.74 1.81
N VAL A 250 14.30 -15.62 2.62
CA VAL A 250 14.42 -15.44 4.07
C VAL A 250 15.14 -16.62 4.70
N ALA A 251 14.78 -17.86 4.33
CA ALA A 251 15.45 -19.07 4.82
C ALA A 251 16.95 -19.08 4.49
N ARG A 252 17.33 -18.72 3.25
CA ARG A 252 18.74 -18.58 2.84
C ARG A 252 19.50 -17.54 3.66
N ILE A 253 18.88 -16.39 3.94
CA ILE A 253 19.48 -15.35 4.79
C ILE A 253 19.67 -15.90 6.21
N MET A 254 18.65 -16.57 6.77
CA MET A 254 18.72 -17.19 8.11
C MET A 254 19.81 -18.26 8.23
N LEU A 255 19.98 -19.11 7.21
CA LEU A 255 20.99 -20.16 7.21
C LEU A 255 22.41 -19.61 7.19
N ARG A 256 22.62 -18.45 6.56
CA ARG A 256 23.93 -17.77 6.44
C ARG A 256 24.25 -16.84 7.62
N ALA A 257 23.23 -16.48 8.42
CA ALA A 257 23.37 -15.57 9.55
C ALA A 257 24.01 -16.26 10.76
N ASP A 258 24.75 -15.50 11.56
CA ASP A 258 25.26 -15.95 12.86
C ASP A 258 24.14 -16.04 13.92
N ALA A 259 24.44 -16.58 15.09
CA ALA A 259 23.43 -16.80 16.15
C ALA A 259 22.79 -15.50 16.67
N GLY A 260 23.54 -14.40 16.72
CA GLY A 260 23.03 -13.07 17.12
C GLY A 260 22.09 -12.48 16.07
N GLN A 261 22.51 -12.55 14.81
CA GLN A 261 21.72 -12.10 13.67
C GLN A 261 20.44 -12.91 13.48
N ARG A 262 20.49 -14.24 13.70
CA ARG A 262 19.29 -15.12 13.62
C ARG A 262 18.20 -14.69 14.59
N ARG A 263 18.55 -14.30 15.82
CA ARG A 263 17.57 -13.80 16.80
C ARG A 263 16.86 -12.53 16.28
N GLY A 264 17.63 -11.59 15.74
CA GLY A 264 17.07 -10.38 15.11
C GLY A 264 16.20 -10.68 13.89
N LEU A 265 16.62 -11.64 13.04
CA LEU A 265 15.85 -12.09 11.88
C LEU A 265 14.51 -12.72 12.29
N TRP A 266 14.49 -13.54 13.33
CA TRP A 266 13.23 -14.10 13.85
C TRP A 266 12.28 -13.00 14.33
N GLN A 267 12.78 -11.97 15.00
CA GLN A 267 11.95 -10.81 15.38
C GLN A 267 11.35 -10.13 14.16
N ILE A 268 12.15 -9.91 13.10
CA ILE A 268 11.66 -9.32 11.85
C ILE A 268 10.62 -10.20 11.18
N VAL A 269 10.81 -11.52 11.13
CA VAL A 269 9.83 -12.46 10.54
C VAL A 269 8.50 -12.39 11.29
N VAL A 270 8.51 -12.37 12.62
CA VAL A 270 7.28 -12.24 13.41
C VAL A 270 6.62 -10.88 13.15
N LEU A 271 7.38 -9.78 13.09
CA LEU A 271 6.86 -8.46 12.77
C LEU A 271 6.29 -8.40 11.34
N MET A 272 6.92 -9.09 10.37
CA MET A 272 6.39 -9.23 9.01
C MET A 272 5.04 -9.96 9.00
N LEU A 273 4.91 -11.07 9.71
CA LEU A 273 3.66 -11.83 9.80
C LEU A 273 2.54 -11.01 10.43
N LEU A 274 2.82 -10.35 11.56
CA LEU A 274 1.86 -9.47 12.23
C LEU A 274 1.51 -8.25 11.38
N GLY A 275 2.49 -7.65 10.69
CA GLY A 275 2.28 -6.56 9.75
C GLY A 275 1.42 -7.00 8.56
N THR A 276 1.66 -8.19 8.00
CA THR A 276 0.83 -8.75 6.93
C THR A 276 -0.62 -8.95 7.38
N LEU A 277 -0.81 -9.48 8.57
CA LEU A 277 -2.15 -9.66 9.15
C LEU A 277 -2.85 -8.31 9.37
N PHE A 278 -2.14 -7.34 9.94
CA PHE A 278 -2.66 -5.98 10.10
C PHE A 278 -3.12 -5.39 8.77
N TRP A 279 -2.27 -5.46 7.74
CA TRP A 279 -2.59 -4.93 6.42
C TRP A 279 -3.69 -5.72 5.70
N ALA A 280 -3.79 -7.05 5.91
CA ALA A 280 -4.92 -7.83 5.41
C ALA A 280 -6.26 -7.34 5.97
N PHE A 281 -6.27 -6.87 7.22
CA PHE A 281 -7.44 -6.22 7.80
C PHE A 281 -7.62 -4.79 7.29
N ALA A 282 -6.58 -3.97 7.26
CA ALA A 282 -6.66 -2.58 6.83
C ALA A 282 -7.10 -2.44 5.35
N GLN A 283 -6.67 -3.35 4.48
CA GLN A 283 -7.03 -3.34 3.05
C GLN A 283 -8.51 -3.63 2.77
N GLN A 284 -9.30 -4.05 3.76
CA GLN A 284 -10.75 -4.13 3.65
C GLN A 284 -11.41 -2.78 3.27
N GLY A 285 -10.72 -1.66 3.56
CA GLY A 285 -11.16 -0.32 3.21
C GLY A 285 -11.50 -0.12 1.74
N GLY A 286 -10.76 -0.77 0.84
CA GLY A 286 -10.99 -0.69 -0.61
C GLY A 286 -11.96 -1.74 -1.17
N SER A 287 -12.39 -2.72 -0.38
CA SER A 287 -13.27 -3.82 -0.78
C SER A 287 -14.52 -3.91 0.10
N SER A 288 -14.55 -4.83 1.07
CA SER A 288 -15.74 -5.10 1.88
C SER A 288 -16.29 -3.88 2.63
N ILE A 289 -15.43 -3.00 3.17
CA ILE A 289 -15.89 -1.79 3.85
C ILE A 289 -16.54 -0.82 2.87
N SER A 290 -15.97 -0.65 1.67
CA SER A 290 -16.58 0.20 0.63
C SER A 290 -17.94 -0.33 0.19
N LEU A 291 -18.07 -1.63 -0.04
CA LEU A 291 -19.36 -2.25 -0.39
C LEU A 291 -20.38 -2.16 0.76
N PHE A 292 -19.94 -2.37 2.01
CA PHE A 292 -20.82 -2.19 3.17
C PHE A 292 -21.34 -0.76 3.29
N ILE A 293 -20.48 0.24 3.11
CA ILE A 293 -20.87 1.65 3.14
C ILE A 293 -21.89 1.95 2.03
N ASP A 294 -21.65 1.38 0.85
CA ASP A 294 -22.49 1.61 -0.32
C ASP A 294 -23.90 1.02 -0.14
N HIS A 295 -23.99 -0.24 0.32
CA HIS A 295 -25.23 -0.99 0.38
C HIS A 295 -26.06 -0.72 1.65
N PHE A 296 -25.41 -0.49 2.81
CA PHE A 296 -26.09 -0.56 4.10
C PHE A 296 -26.02 0.71 4.95
N VAL A 297 -25.18 1.71 4.61
CA VAL A 297 -25.00 2.93 5.42
C VAL A 297 -25.85 4.07 4.90
N ASP A 298 -26.60 4.74 5.79
CA ASP A 298 -27.26 6.00 5.42
C ASP A 298 -26.21 7.11 5.26
N ARG A 299 -25.95 7.47 4.01
CA ARG A 299 -24.97 8.49 3.61
C ARG A 299 -25.57 9.89 3.41
N ARG A 300 -26.83 10.09 3.81
CA ARG A 300 -27.50 11.38 3.68
C ARG A 300 -27.04 12.35 4.76
N TRP A 301 -26.57 13.50 4.33
CA TRP A 301 -26.11 14.58 5.19
C TRP A 301 -26.67 15.92 4.66
N PHE A 302 -27.53 16.57 5.43
CA PHE A 302 -28.21 17.82 5.05
C PHE A 302 -28.82 17.81 3.63
N GLY A 303 -29.49 16.72 3.25
CA GLY A 303 -30.15 16.58 1.93
C GLY A 303 -29.21 16.18 0.78
N TRP A 304 -27.92 16.02 1.04
CA TRP A 304 -26.95 15.53 0.08
C TRP A 304 -26.50 14.11 0.43
N THR A 305 -26.37 13.25 -0.60
CA THR A 305 -25.84 11.89 -0.41
C THR A 305 -24.32 11.91 -0.58
N VAL A 306 -23.59 11.55 0.46
CA VAL A 306 -22.12 11.51 0.44
C VAL A 306 -21.65 10.33 -0.42
N PRO A 307 -20.84 10.55 -1.49
CA PRO A 307 -20.31 9.46 -2.30
C PRO A 307 -19.48 8.47 -1.48
N THR A 308 -19.66 7.17 -1.71
CA THR A 308 -18.96 6.10 -0.99
C THR A 308 -17.44 6.25 -1.08
N ALA A 309 -16.93 6.66 -2.22
CA ALA A 309 -15.49 6.85 -2.44
C ALA A 309 -14.84 7.82 -1.43
N LEU A 310 -15.57 8.85 -0.94
CA LEU A 310 -15.04 9.86 -0.01
C LEU A 310 -14.60 9.24 1.32
N PHE A 311 -15.21 8.16 1.74
CA PHE A 311 -14.86 7.50 3.00
C PHE A 311 -13.42 6.98 3.03
N GLN A 312 -12.83 6.67 1.88
CA GLN A 312 -11.43 6.26 1.80
C GLN A 312 -10.45 7.37 2.18
N SER A 313 -10.84 8.65 2.03
CA SER A 313 -10.03 9.79 2.48
C SER A 313 -9.94 9.90 4.01
N VAL A 314 -10.89 9.34 4.75
CA VAL A 314 -10.91 9.40 6.23
C VAL A 314 -9.69 8.73 6.83
N ASN A 315 -9.33 7.55 6.32
CA ASN A 315 -8.13 6.83 6.77
C ASN A 315 -6.87 7.68 6.54
N ALA A 316 -6.65 8.21 5.33
CA ALA A 316 -5.49 9.01 5.00
C ALA A 316 -5.43 10.33 5.82
N CYS A 317 -6.58 10.96 6.10
CA CYS A 317 -6.66 12.11 7.01
C CYS A 317 -6.21 11.73 8.43
N ALA A 318 -6.67 10.60 8.94
CA ALA A 318 -6.31 10.13 10.28
C ALA A 318 -4.81 9.79 10.39
N VAL A 319 -4.22 9.18 9.36
CA VAL A 319 -2.76 8.97 9.28
C VAL A 319 -2.01 10.29 9.33
N MET A 320 -2.41 11.27 8.54
CA MET A 320 -1.72 12.56 8.47
C MET A 320 -1.85 13.34 9.78
N LEU A 321 -3.06 13.50 10.31
CA LEU A 321 -3.30 14.23 11.56
C LEU A 321 -2.70 13.52 12.77
N GLY A 322 -2.84 12.19 12.83
CA GLY A 322 -2.23 11.38 13.87
C GLY A 322 -0.71 11.42 13.85
N GLY A 323 -0.10 11.39 12.66
CA GLY A 323 1.36 11.53 12.51
C GLY A 323 1.89 12.86 13.02
N VAL A 324 1.20 13.97 12.71
CA VAL A 324 1.54 15.30 13.24
C VAL A 324 1.37 15.33 14.77
N ALA A 325 0.26 14.81 15.29
CA ALA A 325 0.02 14.76 16.73
C ALA A 325 1.08 13.95 17.48
N LEU A 326 1.44 12.77 16.96
CA LEU A 326 2.50 11.93 17.55
C LEU A 326 3.87 12.60 17.49
N ALA A 327 4.19 13.32 16.41
CA ALA A 327 5.44 14.08 16.31
C ALA A 327 5.51 15.19 17.37
N TRP A 328 4.39 15.85 17.66
CA TRP A 328 4.31 16.87 18.72
C TRP A 328 4.44 16.28 20.12
N LEU A 329 3.87 15.09 20.35
CA LEU A 329 3.92 14.40 21.64
C LEU A 329 5.27 13.70 21.90
N ALA A 330 6.09 13.48 20.87
CA ALA A 330 7.34 12.72 20.95
C ALA A 330 8.53 13.48 21.60
N ASN A 331 8.29 14.57 22.32
CA ASN A 331 9.31 15.44 22.94
C ASN A 331 9.98 14.84 24.19
N GLY A 332 10.20 13.52 24.26
CA GLY A 332 10.84 12.86 25.41
C GLY A 332 11.82 11.77 25.01
N ASP A 333 13.04 11.82 25.56
CA ASP A 333 14.01 10.72 25.57
C ASP A 333 13.41 9.56 26.35
N GLY A 334 12.84 8.60 25.61
CA GLY A 334 12.23 7.42 26.20
C GLY A 334 13.28 6.52 26.87
N THR A 335 13.48 6.69 28.17
CA THR A 335 14.23 5.76 29.03
C THR A 335 13.41 4.49 29.18
N GLY A 336 13.88 3.34 28.69
CA GLY A 336 13.21 2.04 28.82
C GLY A 336 13.68 1.02 27.79
N ASP A 337 13.36 -0.26 28.05
CA ASP A 337 13.70 -1.34 27.14
C ASP A 337 13.07 -1.12 25.77
N ARG A 338 13.94 -0.96 24.78
CA ARG A 338 13.56 -0.65 23.41
C ARG A 338 12.77 -1.79 22.75
N THR A 339 13.15 -3.02 23.02
CA THR A 339 12.47 -4.21 22.49
C THR A 339 11.03 -4.25 22.97
N LEU A 340 10.82 -4.01 24.26
CA LEU A 340 9.49 -3.93 24.85
C LEU A 340 8.63 -2.84 24.16
N ARG A 341 9.20 -1.65 23.92
CA ARG A 341 8.49 -0.55 23.24
C ARG A 341 8.05 -0.88 21.84
N ILE A 342 8.85 -1.64 21.07
CA ILE A 342 8.52 -2.06 19.70
C ILE A 342 7.28 -2.95 19.72
N TRP A 343 7.31 -3.98 20.55
CA TRP A 343 6.21 -4.93 20.66
C TRP A 343 4.93 -4.30 21.23
N CYS A 344 5.06 -3.41 22.22
CA CYS A 344 3.93 -2.64 22.75
C CYS A 344 3.29 -1.76 21.66
N LYS A 345 4.08 -1.10 20.82
CA LYS A 345 3.55 -0.32 19.69
C LYS A 345 2.79 -1.20 18.70
N PHE A 346 3.36 -2.35 18.33
CA PHE A 346 2.68 -3.31 17.44
C PHE A 346 1.37 -3.84 18.05
N ALA A 347 1.41 -4.25 19.32
CA ALA A 347 0.21 -4.70 20.03
C ALA A 347 -0.86 -3.62 20.09
N PHE A 348 -0.46 -2.37 20.33
CA PHE A 348 -1.37 -1.22 20.35
C PHE A 348 -1.98 -0.95 18.97
N GLY A 349 -1.19 -1.01 17.88
CA GLY A 349 -1.71 -0.91 16.51
C GLY A 349 -2.73 -2.00 16.18
N LEU A 350 -2.44 -3.27 16.56
CA LEU A 350 -3.38 -4.37 16.39
C LEU A 350 -4.65 -4.21 17.23
N LEU A 351 -4.54 -3.68 18.45
CA LEU A 351 -5.70 -3.39 19.28
C LEU A 351 -6.57 -2.30 18.66
N LEU A 352 -5.96 -1.22 18.16
CA LEU A 352 -6.67 -0.12 17.53
C LEU A 352 -7.43 -0.58 16.27
N ILE A 353 -6.83 -1.38 15.39
CA ILE A 353 -7.55 -1.89 14.23
C ILE A 353 -8.72 -2.79 14.66
N GLY A 354 -8.54 -3.57 15.74
CA GLY A 354 -9.62 -4.34 16.36
C GLY A 354 -10.77 -3.47 16.85
N VAL A 355 -10.46 -2.35 17.49
CA VAL A 355 -11.47 -1.34 17.91
C VAL A 355 -12.18 -0.75 16.68
N GLY A 356 -11.44 -0.38 15.62
CA GLY A 356 -12.02 0.14 14.39
C GLY A 356 -13.05 -0.81 13.78
N PHE A 357 -12.72 -2.09 13.64
CA PHE A 357 -13.66 -3.10 13.14
C PHE A 357 -14.83 -3.37 14.07
N THR A 358 -14.61 -3.31 15.38
CA THR A 358 -15.71 -3.45 16.37
C THR A 358 -16.71 -2.29 16.24
N LEU A 359 -16.24 -1.05 16.04
CA LEU A 359 -17.11 0.10 15.77
C LEU A 359 -17.92 -0.10 14.48
N MET A 360 -17.30 -0.61 13.42
CA MET A 360 -18.01 -0.92 12.17
C MET A 360 -19.02 -2.06 12.35
N ALA A 361 -18.69 -3.10 13.10
CA ALA A 361 -19.59 -4.21 13.39
C ALA A 361 -20.84 -3.76 14.22
N LEU A 362 -20.73 -2.71 15.02
CA LEU A 362 -21.88 -2.16 15.75
C LEU A 362 -22.97 -1.66 14.81
N ASN A 363 -22.65 -1.23 13.58
CA ASN A 363 -23.65 -0.83 12.60
C ASN A 363 -24.68 -1.92 12.31
N THR A 364 -24.27 -3.18 12.30
CA THR A 364 -25.16 -4.30 12.00
C THR A 364 -26.12 -4.66 13.15
N ARG A 365 -25.92 -4.05 14.32
CA ARG A 365 -26.80 -4.19 15.49
C ARG A 365 -27.83 -3.05 15.61
N LEU A 366 -27.73 -2.04 14.77
CA LEU A 366 -28.69 -0.93 14.74
C LEU A 366 -29.97 -1.39 14.05
N HIS A 367 -31.13 -0.87 14.52
CA HIS A 367 -32.38 -1.07 13.85
C HIS A 367 -32.50 -0.05 12.71
N GLY A 368 -32.32 -0.52 11.46
CA GLY A 368 -32.33 0.33 10.27
C GLY A 368 -30.96 0.45 9.58
N PRO A 369 -30.78 1.44 8.70
CA PRO A 369 -29.52 1.62 7.97
C PRO A 369 -28.37 1.97 8.91
N GLY A 370 -27.16 1.58 8.52
CA GLY A 370 -25.94 1.82 9.29
C GLY A 370 -25.62 3.30 9.46
N SER A 371 -24.93 3.63 10.54
CA SER A 371 -24.50 4.99 10.88
C SER A 371 -23.23 5.38 10.14
N MET A 372 -23.27 6.48 9.39
CA MET A 372 -22.11 7.11 8.78
C MET A 372 -21.03 7.47 9.82
N GLY A 373 -21.44 7.94 11.01
CA GLY A 373 -20.54 8.33 12.09
C GLY A 373 -19.68 7.17 12.61
N LEU A 374 -20.27 5.98 12.77
CA LEU A 374 -19.55 4.78 13.21
C LEU A 374 -18.53 4.33 12.15
N MET A 375 -18.86 4.45 10.86
CA MET A 375 -17.92 4.13 9.78
C MET A 375 -16.75 5.10 9.75
N ILE A 376 -17.01 6.41 9.87
CA ILE A 376 -15.96 7.44 9.94
C ILE A 376 -15.07 7.19 11.15
N ALA A 377 -15.62 6.94 12.33
CA ALA A 377 -14.86 6.66 13.54
C ALA A 377 -13.99 5.41 13.38
N GLY A 378 -14.56 4.32 12.85
CA GLY A 378 -13.83 3.08 12.58
C GLY A 378 -12.66 3.27 11.62
N LEU A 379 -12.88 3.94 10.48
CA LEU A 379 -11.84 4.24 9.49
C LEU A 379 -10.76 5.18 10.04
N ALA A 380 -11.13 6.16 10.87
CA ALA A 380 -10.17 7.06 11.51
C ALA A 380 -9.27 6.32 12.51
N VAL A 381 -9.85 5.44 13.34
CA VAL A 381 -9.08 4.60 14.27
C VAL A 381 -8.16 3.66 13.52
N MET A 382 -8.61 3.05 12.41
CA MET A 382 -7.77 2.21 11.55
C MET A 382 -6.58 2.99 10.97
N GLY A 383 -6.81 4.19 10.43
CA GLY A 383 -5.73 5.03 9.92
C GLY A 383 -4.72 5.42 11.00
N PHE A 384 -5.19 5.77 12.20
CA PHE A 384 -4.29 6.04 13.31
C PHE A 384 -3.47 4.82 13.74
N ALA A 385 -4.03 3.60 13.64
CA ALA A 385 -3.34 2.35 13.95
C ALA A 385 -2.12 2.09 13.05
N GLU A 386 -2.16 2.51 11.77
CA GLU A 386 -1.06 2.31 10.81
C GLU A 386 0.26 2.92 11.27
N LEU A 387 0.20 4.03 12.02
CA LEU A 387 1.38 4.74 12.54
C LEU A 387 2.21 3.91 13.53
N PHE A 388 1.63 2.87 14.10
CA PHE A 388 2.31 1.98 15.07
C PHE A 388 2.87 0.71 14.43
N ILE A 389 2.61 0.44 13.15
CA ILE A 389 3.00 -0.79 12.44
C ILE A 389 4.19 -0.53 11.51
N ASP A 390 3.97 0.13 10.38
CA ASP A 390 4.99 0.26 9.32
C ASP A 390 6.27 1.00 9.76
N PRO A 391 6.20 2.16 10.43
CA PRO A 391 7.42 2.85 10.85
C PRO A 391 8.25 2.02 11.83
N VAL A 392 7.58 1.23 12.66
CA VAL A 392 8.24 0.37 13.66
C VAL A 392 8.92 -0.82 12.98
N ALA A 393 8.24 -1.52 12.07
CA ALA A 393 8.81 -2.65 11.35
C ALA A 393 10.01 -2.23 10.50
N MET A 394 9.88 -1.16 9.71
CA MET A 394 10.95 -0.64 8.86
C MET A 394 12.17 -0.22 9.66
N ALA A 395 11.98 0.43 10.82
CA ALA A 395 13.07 0.77 11.72
C ALA A 395 13.81 -0.45 12.28
N GLN A 396 13.17 -1.60 12.44
CA GLN A 396 13.84 -2.84 12.87
C GLN A 396 14.62 -3.50 11.73
N ILE A 397 14.03 -3.55 10.52
CA ILE A 397 14.68 -4.11 9.33
C ILE A 397 15.99 -3.37 9.03
N THR A 398 15.95 -2.03 9.04
CA THR A 398 17.12 -1.21 8.74
C THR A 398 18.24 -1.31 9.79
N ARG A 399 17.90 -1.69 11.03
CA ARG A 399 18.85 -1.81 12.14
C ARG A 399 19.62 -3.12 12.18
N LEU A 400 19.07 -4.18 11.60
CA LEU A 400 19.68 -5.50 11.69
C LEU A 400 21.06 -5.57 11.02
N ASN A 401 21.36 -4.60 10.16
CA ASN A 401 22.67 -4.36 9.53
C ASN A 401 23.37 -5.64 9.03
N ILE A 402 22.61 -6.51 8.35
CA ILE A 402 23.17 -7.68 7.67
C ILE A 402 23.62 -7.21 6.27
N PRO A 403 24.94 -7.28 5.94
CA PRO A 403 25.42 -6.84 4.64
C PRO A 403 24.68 -7.52 3.49
N GLY A 404 24.13 -6.73 2.56
CA GLY A 404 23.38 -7.22 1.41
C GLY A 404 21.99 -7.75 1.66
N ALA A 405 21.52 -7.87 2.91
CA ALA A 405 20.20 -8.40 3.23
C ALA A 405 19.14 -7.33 3.53
N THR A 406 19.52 -6.13 3.96
CA THR A 406 18.55 -5.09 4.38
C THR A 406 17.58 -4.72 3.25
N GLY A 407 18.06 -4.49 2.03
CA GLY A 407 17.22 -4.17 0.89
C GLY A 407 16.27 -5.32 0.51
N VAL A 408 16.76 -6.57 0.58
CA VAL A 408 15.95 -7.77 0.32
C VAL A 408 14.85 -7.92 1.37
N LEU A 409 15.18 -7.77 2.66
CA LEU A 409 14.22 -7.85 3.76
C LEU A 409 13.16 -6.73 3.68
N THR A 410 13.57 -5.52 3.32
CA THR A 410 12.64 -4.41 3.05
C THR A 410 11.71 -4.73 1.88
N GLY A 411 12.24 -5.26 0.79
CA GLY A 411 11.44 -5.69 -0.36
C GLY A 411 10.44 -6.80 0.00
N ILE A 412 10.87 -7.79 0.78
CA ILE A 412 10.00 -8.88 1.26
C ILE A 412 8.91 -8.33 2.20
N TYR A 413 9.25 -7.39 3.09
CA TYR A 413 8.28 -6.74 3.96
C TYR A 413 7.20 -6.01 3.13
N MET A 414 7.60 -5.19 2.15
CA MET A 414 6.66 -4.50 1.26
C MET A 414 5.81 -5.46 0.42
N LEU A 415 6.39 -6.59 -0.02
CA LEU A 415 5.67 -7.63 -0.71
C LEU A 415 4.62 -8.28 0.20
N ALA A 416 4.99 -8.59 1.44
CA ALA A 416 4.11 -9.23 2.40
C ALA A 416 2.95 -8.31 2.81
N THR A 417 3.24 -7.06 3.16
CA THR A 417 2.24 -6.09 3.62
C THR A 417 1.46 -5.42 2.48
N GLY A 418 2.05 -5.32 1.30
CA GLY A 418 1.37 -4.79 0.11
C GLY A 418 0.65 -5.88 -0.67
N SER A 419 1.37 -6.86 -1.22
CA SER A 419 0.82 -7.85 -2.16
C SER A 419 0.04 -8.96 -1.45
N ILE A 420 0.70 -9.70 -0.54
CA ILE A 420 0.08 -10.85 0.14
C ILE A 420 -1.11 -10.39 0.99
N ALA A 421 -0.97 -9.27 1.69
CA ALA A 421 -2.03 -8.72 2.51
C ALA A 421 -3.28 -8.33 1.70
N ASN A 422 -3.13 -7.73 0.51
CA ASN A 422 -4.26 -7.43 -0.37
C ASN A 422 -4.97 -8.71 -0.87
N TYR A 423 -4.22 -9.76 -1.18
CA TYR A 423 -4.82 -11.05 -1.57
C TYR A 423 -5.58 -11.71 -0.42
N LEU A 424 -4.99 -11.72 0.78
CA LEU A 424 -5.66 -12.20 1.99
C LEU A 424 -6.90 -11.34 2.32
N ALA A 425 -6.82 -10.02 2.11
CA ALA A 425 -7.97 -9.14 2.27
C ALA A 425 -9.11 -9.54 1.34
N GLY A 426 -8.83 -9.92 0.10
CA GLY A 426 -9.83 -10.44 -0.84
C GLY A 426 -10.49 -11.72 -0.34
N ILE A 427 -9.71 -12.68 0.12
CA ILE A 427 -10.23 -13.94 0.69
C ILE A 427 -11.16 -13.66 1.88
N ILE A 428 -10.77 -12.74 2.77
CA ILE A 428 -11.59 -12.35 3.92
C ILE A 428 -12.86 -11.62 3.45
N ALA A 429 -12.72 -10.67 2.51
CA ALA A 429 -13.84 -9.90 1.98
C ALA A 429 -14.88 -10.78 1.28
N ASN A 430 -14.46 -11.82 0.55
CA ASN A 430 -15.38 -12.74 -0.13
C ASN A 430 -16.33 -13.47 0.83
N GLN A 431 -15.94 -13.66 2.09
CA GLN A 431 -16.82 -14.24 3.08
C GLN A 431 -18.04 -13.34 3.40
N THR A 432 -17.99 -12.04 3.05
CA THR A 432 -19.15 -11.14 3.18
C THR A 432 -20.10 -11.21 2.00
N ALA A 433 -19.66 -11.73 0.86
CA ALA A 433 -20.42 -11.76 -0.39
C ALA A 433 -21.24 -13.05 -0.60
N GLU A 434 -21.08 -14.05 0.26
CA GLU A 434 -21.71 -15.39 0.08
C GLU A 434 -23.20 -15.45 0.41
N ASP A 435 -23.76 -14.48 1.17
CA ASP A 435 -25.16 -14.47 1.59
C ASP A 435 -26.02 -13.61 0.65
N HIS A 436 -26.80 -14.23 -0.23
CA HIS A 436 -27.65 -13.58 -1.24
C HIS A 436 -28.99 -13.01 -0.74
N ILE A 437 -29.31 -13.14 0.55
CA ILE A 437 -30.56 -12.63 1.14
C ILE A 437 -30.24 -11.31 1.85
N GLU A 438 -30.94 -10.20 1.50
CA GLU A 438 -30.63 -8.85 2.02
C GLU A 438 -30.47 -8.76 3.54
N GLY A 439 -31.34 -9.42 4.32
CA GLY A 439 -31.24 -9.47 5.78
C GLY A 439 -30.06 -10.31 6.29
N ALA A 440 -29.62 -11.31 5.54
CA ALA A 440 -28.48 -12.16 5.87
C ALA A 440 -27.14 -11.49 5.49
N ALA A 441 -27.11 -10.71 4.40
CA ALA A 441 -25.91 -10.02 3.93
C ALA A 441 -25.39 -9.02 4.98
N MET A 442 -26.23 -8.15 5.55
CA MET A 442 -25.81 -7.23 6.61
C MET A 442 -25.24 -7.96 7.83
N GLN A 443 -25.83 -9.11 8.19
CA GLN A 443 -25.34 -9.95 9.29
C GLN A 443 -24.00 -10.60 8.96
N ALA A 444 -23.78 -11.00 7.70
CA ALA A 444 -22.50 -11.55 7.26
C ALA A 444 -21.37 -10.52 7.43
N TYR A 445 -21.57 -9.28 6.98
CA TYR A 445 -20.63 -8.19 7.24
C TYR A 445 -20.35 -8.01 8.74
N GLY A 446 -21.39 -7.99 9.57
CA GLY A 446 -21.26 -7.86 11.02
C GLY A 446 -20.46 -8.97 11.66
N ARG A 447 -20.68 -10.23 11.23
CA ARG A 447 -19.89 -11.39 11.68
C ARG A 447 -18.41 -11.25 11.31
N ILE A 448 -18.12 -10.94 10.04
CA ILE A 448 -16.74 -10.82 9.55
C ILE A 448 -16.03 -9.65 10.22
N PHE A 449 -16.64 -8.48 10.32
CA PHE A 449 -16.06 -7.32 11.01
C PHE A 449 -15.81 -7.64 12.50
N ALA A 450 -16.72 -8.33 13.18
CA ALA A 450 -16.51 -8.76 14.55
C ALA A 450 -15.39 -9.79 14.66
N GLN A 451 -15.31 -10.77 13.74
CA GLN A 451 -14.22 -11.75 13.72
C GLN A 451 -12.85 -11.10 13.49
N ILE A 452 -12.76 -10.13 12.58
CA ILE A 452 -11.53 -9.34 12.38
C ILE A 452 -11.21 -8.57 13.66
N GLY A 453 -12.19 -7.90 14.26
CA GLY A 453 -12.03 -7.16 15.51
C GLY A 453 -11.49 -8.02 16.65
N TRP A 454 -12.12 -9.16 16.91
CA TRP A 454 -11.68 -10.11 17.93
C TRP A 454 -10.35 -10.80 17.58
N GLY A 455 -10.12 -11.13 16.32
CA GLY A 455 -8.88 -11.71 15.84
C GLY A 455 -7.69 -10.77 16.06
N ALA A 456 -7.85 -9.50 15.71
CA ALA A 456 -6.82 -8.47 15.92
C ALA A 456 -6.56 -8.24 17.41
N ALA A 457 -7.61 -8.15 18.24
CA ALA A 457 -7.48 -8.04 19.70
C ALA A 457 -6.81 -9.27 20.30
N GLY A 458 -7.16 -10.48 19.83
CA GLY A 458 -6.51 -11.74 20.26
C GLY A 458 -5.02 -11.77 19.93
N CYS A 459 -4.63 -11.34 18.74
CA CYS A 459 -3.21 -11.20 18.35
C CYS A 459 -2.48 -10.16 19.22
N ALA A 460 -3.10 -9.02 19.51
CA ALA A 460 -2.52 -8.03 20.40
C ALA A 460 -2.31 -8.57 21.82
N LEU A 461 -3.29 -9.28 22.36
CA LEU A 461 -3.20 -9.93 23.68
C LEU A 461 -2.13 -11.02 23.71
N ALA A 462 -2.02 -11.82 22.64
CA ALA A 462 -0.97 -12.83 22.52
C ALA A 462 0.44 -12.21 22.55
N VAL A 463 0.64 -11.11 21.83
CA VAL A 463 1.91 -10.35 21.85
C VAL A 463 2.19 -9.84 23.27
N ILE A 464 1.21 -9.26 23.95
CA ILE A 464 1.36 -8.74 25.32
C ILE A 464 1.66 -9.90 26.31
N ALA A 465 0.98 -11.02 26.18
CA ALA A 465 1.20 -12.20 27.05
C ALA A 465 2.62 -12.76 26.90
N VAL A 466 3.12 -12.89 25.66
CA VAL A 466 4.50 -13.33 25.39
C VAL A 466 5.51 -12.36 25.99
N LEU A 467 5.28 -11.05 25.86
CA LEU A 467 6.14 -10.02 26.48
C LEU A 467 6.13 -10.08 28.00
N GLY A 468 4.95 -10.23 28.60
CA GLY A 468 4.78 -10.36 30.04
C GLY A 468 5.50 -11.60 30.60
N GLY A 469 5.35 -12.74 29.92
CA GLY A 469 6.06 -13.97 30.25
C GLY A 469 7.58 -13.82 30.18
N TRP A 470 8.09 -13.24 29.10
CA TRP A 470 9.52 -12.97 28.93
C TRP A 470 10.07 -12.04 30.02
N TRP A 471 9.36 -10.95 30.35
CA TRP A 471 9.73 -10.01 31.40
C TRP A 471 9.76 -10.65 32.79
N LEU A 472 8.78 -11.51 33.10
CA LEU A 472 8.75 -12.26 34.37
C LEU A 472 9.93 -13.24 34.49
N LEU A 473 10.27 -13.93 33.40
CA LEU A 473 11.40 -14.86 33.37
C LEU A 473 12.74 -14.14 33.56
N THR A 474 12.95 -13.03 32.89
CA THR A 474 14.18 -12.22 33.01
C THR A 474 14.34 -11.63 34.41
N ARG A 475 13.26 -11.17 35.04
CA ARG A 475 13.29 -10.69 36.43
C ARG A 475 13.58 -11.81 37.44
N ARG A 476 13.06 -13.02 37.22
CA ARG A 476 13.37 -14.17 38.09
C ARG A 476 14.85 -14.54 38.01
N GLN A 477 15.43 -14.59 36.82
CA GLN A 477 16.86 -14.85 36.64
C GLN A 477 17.74 -13.76 37.28
N ALA A 478 17.38 -12.48 37.18
CA ALA A 478 18.11 -11.42 37.85
C ALA A 478 18.06 -11.51 39.40
N ARG A 479 16.97 -12.03 39.98
CA ARG A 479 16.85 -12.26 41.44
C ARG A 479 17.64 -13.47 41.93
N THR A 480 17.74 -14.52 41.11
CA THR A 480 18.52 -15.73 41.49
C THR A 480 20.04 -15.54 41.33
N VAL A 481 20.48 -14.54 40.54
CA VAL A 481 21.92 -14.19 40.43
C VAL A 481 22.38 -13.24 41.57
N ASN A 482 21.44 -12.52 42.17
CA ASN A 482 21.75 -11.57 43.30
C ASN A 482 21.41 -12.15 44.68
N ALA A 483 20.95 -13.38 44.76
CA ALA A 483 20.78 -14.16 45.99
C ALA A 483 21.84 -15.25 46.09
#